data_8f331f4bac63d33cee0ef6ba776083dd
#
_entry.id   8f331f4bac63d33cee0ef6ba776083dd
#
_cell.length_a   1.000
_cell.length_b   1.000
_cell.length_c   1.000
_cell.angle_alpha   90.00
_cell.angle_beta   90.00
_cell.angle_gamma   90.00
#
_symmetry.space_group_name_H-M   'P 1'
#
loop_
_entity.id
_entity.type
_entity.pdbx_description
1 polymer ?
#
loop_
_entity_poly.entity_id
_entity_poly.type
_entity_poly.pdbx_seq_one_letter_code
_entity_poly.pdbx_strand_id
1 'polypeptide(L)'
;MRGSLRSEPDLINAQNSILWAEHIVWIYPNWWGAMPALLKGFIDRVFIPGFAFKYRDNSNLWDKLLGGKSAQLYVTMDSPPWYYRWFTKMPGHKQMKLAILNFCGISPVKISSFGPVKSASDIQIEKWLRAVRHDAAQSV
;
A
#
# COMPACT_ATOMS: atom_id res chain seq x y z
N MET A 1 -18.84 -20.70 15.88
CA MET A 1 -18.34 -19.73 16.89
C MET A 1 -17.54 -18.64 16.17
N ARG A 2 -18.16 -17.50 15.86
CA ARG A 2 -17.45 -16.30 15.45
C ARG A 2 -17.12 -15.53 16.73
N GLY A 3 -15.96 -15.80 17.31
CA GLY A 3 -15.45 -14.97 18.40
C GLY A 3 -15.36 -13.54 17.89
N SER A 4 -16.03 -12.60 18.56
CA SER A 4 -15.84 -11.18 18.34
C SER A 4 -14.36 -10.92 18.62
N LEU A 5 -13.56 -10.79 17.56
CA LEU A 5 -12.26 -10.16 17.65
C LEU A 5 -12.55 -8.75 18.18
N ARG A 6 -12.38 -8.55 19.49
CA ARG A 6 -12.37 -7.20 20.05
C ARG A 6 -11.32 -6.44 19.26
N SER A 7 -11.76 -5.48 18.46
CA SER A 7 -10.85 -4.64 17.71
C SER A 7 -9.95 -3.94 18.71
N GLU A 8 -8.67 -4.25 18.66
CA GLU A 8 -7.67 -3.59 19.50
C GLU A 8 -7.76 -2.08 19.27
N PRO A 9 -7.62 -1.23 20.31
CA PRO A 9 -7.75 0.21 20.16
C PRO A 9 -6.87 0.79 19.05
N ASP A 10 -5.67 0.24 18.84
CA ASP A 10 -4.73 0.67 17.81
C ASP A 10 -5.25 0.41 16.40
N LEU A 11 -5.97 -0.69 16.18
CA LEU A 11 -6.58 -1.00 14.88
C LEU A 11 -7.76 -0.07 14.59
N ILE A 12 -8.56 0.26 15.62
CA ILE A 12 -9.65 1.24 15.49
C ILE A 12 -9.08 2.62 15.16
N ASN A 13 -8.00 3.04 15.82
CA ASN A 13 -7.32 4.30 15.53
C ASN A 13 -6.75 4.32 14.11
N ALA A 14 -6.18 3.21 13.64
CA ALA A 14 -5.72 3.08 12.27
C ALA A 14 -6.88 3.20 11.26
N GLN A 15 -8.02 2.55 11.51
CA GLN A 15 -9.22 2.67 10.68
C GLN A 15 -9.73 4.12 10.65
N ASN A 16 -9.80 4.79 11.78
CA ASN A 16 -10.22 6.20 11.85
C ASN A 16 -9.28 7.12 11.06
N SER A 17 -7.96 6.89 11.16
CA SER A 17 -6.97 7.64 10.39
C SER A 17 -7.12 7.41 8.89
N ILE A 18 -7.39 6.18 8.47
CA ILE A 18 -7.65 5.84 7.06
C ILE A 18 -8.94 6.51 6.57
N LEU A 19 -10.00 6.54 7.38
CA LEU A 19 -11.25 7.22 7.01
C LEU A 19 -11.06 8.73 6.87
N TRP A 20 -10.29 9.33 7.75
CA TRP A 20 -9.98 10.75 7.72
C TRP A 20 -9.12 11.16 6.53
N ALA A 21 -8.15 10.33 6.13
CA ALA A 21 -7.20 10.65 5.07
C ALA A 21 -7.86 10.67 3.68
N GLU A 22 -7.55 11.67 2.87
CA GLU A 22 -7.89 11.73 1.43
C GLU A 22 -6.79 11.10 0.57
N HIS A 23 -5.54 11.18 1.05
CA HIS A 23 -4.36 10.61 0.41
C HIS A 23 -3.55 9.80 1.41
N ILE A 24 -3.18 8.58 1.05
CA ILE A 24 -2.46 7.65 1.94
C ILE A 24 -1.10 7.32 1.35
N VAL A 25 -0.06 7.51 2.14
CA VAL A 25 1.32 7.19 1.75
C VAL A 25 1.76 5.89 2.43
N TRP A 26 2.27 4.96 1.64
CA TRP A 26 2.81 3.70 2.09
C TRP A 26 4.30 3.65 1.77
N ILE A 27 5.14 3.46 2.80
CA ILE A 27 6.60 3.39 2.66
C ILE A 27 7.06 2.05 3.22
N TYR A 28 7.63 1.18 2.38
CA TYR A 28 8.07 -0.14 2.83
C TYR A 28 9.14 -0.74 1.90
N PRO A 29 9.98 -1.64 2.41
CA PRO A 29 10.91 -2.40 1.58
C PRO A 29 10.19 -3.54 0.85
N ASN A 30 10.66 -3.84 -0.35
CA ASN A 30 10.25 -5.02 -1.10
C ASN A 30 11.11 -6.21 -0.67
N TRP A 31 10.56 -7.12 0.10
CA TRP A 31 11.19 -8.34 0.55
C TRP A 31 10.55 -9.56 -0.12
N TRP A 32 11.38 -10.37 -0.77
CA TRP A 32 10.89 -11.56 -1.48
C TRP A 32 9.78 -11.27 -2.50
N GLY A 33 9.86 -10.12 -3.15
CA GLY A 33 8.90 -9.71 -4.17
C GLY A 33 7.57 -9.18 -3.62
N ALA A 34 7.45 -8.98 -2.30
CA ALA A 34 6.24 -8.52 -1.62
C ALA A 34 6.55 -7.52 -0.50
N MET A 35 5.51 -7.03 0.16
CA MET A 35 5.63 -6.24 1.38
C MET A 35 6.09 -7.10 2.56
N PRO A 36 6.72 -6.51 3.60
CA PRO A 36 7.06 -7.22 4.84
C PRO A 36 5.84 -7.86 5.50
N ALA A 37 6.05 -9.02 6.16
CA ALA A 37 4.97 -9.75 6.83
C ALA A 37 4.22 -8.89 7.87
N LEU A 38 4.92 -8.01 8.59
CA LEU A 38 4.30 -7.11 9.57
C LEU A 38 3.30 -6.16 8.89
N LEU A 39 3.66 -5.58 7.74
CA LEU A 39 2.75 -4.71 6.98
C LEU A 39 1.55 -5.51 6.44
N LYS A 40 1.80 -6.72 5.93
CA LYS A 40 0.71 -7.59 5.48
C LYS A 40 -0.25 -7.94 6.62
N GLY A 41 0.29 -8.28 7.80
CA GLY A 41 -0.51 -8.55 8.99
C GLY A 41 -1.33 -7.35 9.45
N PHE A 42 -0.77 -6.14 9.39
CA PHE A 42 -1.51 -4.89 9.63
C PHE A 42 -2.68 -4.75 8.66
N ILE A 43 -2.43 -4.90 7.36
CA ILE A 43 -3.47 -4.80 6.32
C ILE A 43 -4.57 -5.84 6.56
N ASP A 44 -4.23 -7.09 6.82
CA ASP A 44 -5.19 -8.18 7.04
C ASP A 44 -6.10 -7.94 8.25
N ARG A 45 -5.64 -7.20 9.25
CA ARG A 45 -6.39 -6.87 10.46
C ARG A 45 -7.18 -5.57 10.38
N VAL A 46 -6.76 -4.63 9.53
CA VAL A 46 -7.39 -3.31 9.37
C VAL A 46 -8.39 -3.30 8.21
N PHE A 47 -8.03 -3.89 7.06
CA PHE A 47 -8.84 -3.88 5.84
C PHE A 47 -9.84 -5.04 5.82
N ILE A 48 -10.72 -5.07 6.79
CA ILE A 48 -11.71 -6.15 7.00
C ILE A 48 -13.04 -5.84 6.32
N PRO A 49 -13.89 -6.88 6.09
CA PRO A 49 -15.27 -6.69 5.64
C PRO A 49 -16.05 -5.76 6.58
N GLY A 50 -16.84 -4.86 6.00
CA GLY A 50 -17.60 -3.84 6.74
C GLY A 50 -16.86 -2.54 6.99
N PHE A 51 -15.52 -2.55 6.83
CA PHE A 51 -14.69 -1.34 6.89
C PHE A 51 -14.15 -0.96 5.51
N ALA A 52 -13.43 -1.85 4.85
CA ALA A 52 -12.76 -1.55 3.57
C ALA A 52 -13.59 -1.95 2.35
N PHE A 53 -14.41 -2.98 2.50
CA PHE A 53 -15.29 -3.50 1.47
C PHE A 53 -16.48 -4.25 2.07
N LYS A 54 -17.52 -4.51 1.27
CA LYS A 54 -18.68 -5.31 1.69
C LYS A 54 -19.17 -6.15 0.51
N TYR A 55 -19.23 -7.46 0.71
CA TYR A 55 -19.86 -8.35 -0.28
C TYR A 55 -21.37 -8.12 -0.33
N ARG A 56 -21.92 -8.14 -1.55
CA ARG A 56 -23.36 -8.08 -1.77
C ARG A 56 -23.97 -9.46 -1.63
N ASP A 57 -25.13 -9.54 -1.01
CA ASP A 57 -25.86 -10.80 -0.86
C ASP A 57 -26.22 -11.38 -2.23
N ASN A 58 -26.04 -12.69 -2.38
CA ASN A 58 -26.35 -13.47 -3.59
C ASN A 58 -25.67 -12.95 -4.88
N SER A 59 -24.48 -12.34 -4.76
CA SER A 59 -23.73 -11.79 -5.88
C SER A 59 -22.22 -11.99 -5.69
N ASN A 60 -21.51 -12.10 -6.80
CA ASN A 60 -20.03 -12.08 -6.80
C ASN A 60 -19.47 -10.64 -6.77
N LEU A 61 -20.34 -9.63 -6.66
CA LEU A 61 -19.97 -8.22 -6.59
C LEU A 61 -19.80 -7.78 -5.14
N TRP A 62 -19.04 -6.70 -4.97
CA TRP A 62 -18.82 -6.08 -3.66
C TRP A 62 -18.83 -4.55 -3.76
N ASP A 63 -19.14 -3.92 -2.65
CA ASP A 63 -19.07 -2.46 -2.49
C ASP A 63 -17.67 -2.09 -1.98
N LYS A 64 -17.08 -1.09 -2.59
CA LYS A 64 -15.78 -0.52 -2.23
C LYS A 64 -16.02 0.62 -1.25
N LEU A 65 -15.62 0.43 0.01
CA LEU A 65 -15.97 1.36 1.07
C LEU A 65 -14.95 2.49 1.29
N LEU A 66 -13.77 2.41 0.65
CA LEU A 66 -12.71 3.41 0.76
C LEU A 66 -12.53 4.22 -0.53
N GLY A 67 -13.61 4.41 -1.28
CA GLY A 67 -13.64 5.25 -2.48
C GLY A 67 -13.38 6.73 -2.16
N GLY A 68 -12.94 7.49 -3.20
CA GLY A 68 -12.63 8.92 -3.07
C GLY A 68 -11.26 9.21 -2.48
N LYS A 69 -10.45 8.19 -2.22
CA LYS A 69 -9.09 8.30 -1.68
C LYS A 69 -8.06 7.91 -2.73
N SER A 70 -6.89 8.52 -2.66
CA SER A 70 -5.73 8.19 -3.49
C SER A 70 -4.59 7.62 -2.64
N ALA A 71 -3.60 6.99 -3.28
CA ALA A 71 -2.43 6.49 -2.57
C ALA A 71 -1.14 6.66 -3.36
N GLN A 72 -0.04 6.82 -2.61
CA GLN A 72 1.33 6.78 -3.10
C GLN A 72 2.11 5.67 -2.39
N LEU A 73 2.75 4.80 -3.15
CA LEU A 73 3.65 3.78 -2.63
C LEU A 73 5.09 4.20 -2.91
N TYR A 74 5.91 4.25 -1.88
CA TYR A 74 7.37 4.38 -1.98
C TYR A 74 7.99 3.05 -1.56
N VAL A 75 8.54 2.33 -2.53
CA VAL A 75 9.03 0.97 -2.31
C VAL A 75 10.53 0.91 -2.55
N THR A 76 11.29 0.57 -1.51
CA THR A 76 12.73 0.33 -1.61
C THR A 76 13.02 -1.13 -1.91
N MET A 77 14.10 -1.43 -2.64
CA MET A 77 14.50 -2.80 -2.98
C MET A 77 16.01 -2.90 -3.21
N ASP A 78 16.57 -4.09 -3.05
CA ASP A 78 17.97 -4.36 -3.37
C ASP A 78 18.18 -4.82 -4.81
N SER A 79 17.16 -5.34 -5.47
CA SER A 79 17.21 -5.61 -6.90
C SER A 79 17.01 -4.32 -7.71
N PRO A 80 17.66 -4.21 -8.89
CA PRO A 80 17.39 -3.10 -9.78
C PRO A 80 15.90 -3.05 -10.16
N PRO A 81 15.25 -1.87 -10.14
CA PRO A 81 13.83 -1.75 -10.45
C PRO A 81 13.45 -2.28 -11.85
N TRP A 82 14.34 -2.15 -12.85
CA TRP A 82 14.12 -2.71 -14.17
C TRP A 82 14.03 -4.24 -14.16
N TYR A 83 14.90 -4.93 -13.38
CA TYR A 83 14.85 -6.38 -13.21
C TYR A 83 13.54 -6.81 -12.56
N TYR A 84 13.14 -6.17 -11.47
CA TYR A 84 11.88 -6.42 -10.79
C TYR A 84 10.67 -6.21 -11.73
N ARG A 85 10.74 -5.20 -12.59
CA ARG A 85 9.69 -4.90 -13.56
C ARG A 85 9.57 -5.94 -14.66
N TRP A 86 10.70 -6.29 -15.31
CA TRP A 86 10.68 -7.10 -16.53
C TRP A 86 10.71 -8.59 -16.24
N PHE A 87 11.48 -9.07 -15.26
CA PHE A 87 11.64 -10.49 -14.97
C PHE A 87 10.61 -11.02 -13.98
N THR A 88 10.40 -10.36 -12.85
CA THR A 88 9.45 -10.80 -11.84
C THR A 88 8.04 -10.23 -12.03
N LYS A 89 7.84 -9.29 -12.96
CA LYS A 89 6.54 -8.67 -13.29
C LYS A 89 5.89 -7.94 -12.11
N MET A 90 6.68 -7.46 -11.15
CA MET A 90 6.26 -6.66 -9.99
C MET A 90 5.13 -7.28 -9.16
N PRO A 91 5.28 -8.49 -8.61
CA PRO A 91 4.20 -9.18 -7.91
C PRO A 91 3.71 -8.38 -6.69
N GLY A 92 4.61 -7.85 -5.86
CA GLY A 92 4.26 -7.05 -4.68
C GLY A 92 3.56 -5.73 -5.00
N HIS A 93 3.97 -5.06 -6.08
CA HIS A 93 3.29 -3.84 -6.56
C HIS A 93 1.86 -4.13 -7.01
N LYS A 94 1.68 -5.22 -7.75
CA LYS A 94 0.35 -5.65 -8.19
C LYS A 94 -0.53 -6.07 -7.02
N GLN A 95 0.03 -6.80 -6.07
CA GLN A 95 -0.68 -7.19 -4.85
C GLN A 95 -1.20 -5.96 -4.10
N MET A 96 -0.33 -5.01 -3.79
CA MET A 96 -0.72 -3.80 -3.05
C MET A 96 -1.71 -2.94 -3.83
N LYS A 97 -1.39 -2.64 -5.10
CA LYS A 97 -2.20 -1.76 -5.92
C LYS A 97 -3.54 -2.38 -6.31
N LEU A 98 -3.53 -3.57 -6.91
CA LEU A 98 -4.73 -4.14 -7.54
C LEU A 98 -5.56 -4.96 -6.55
N ALA A 99 -4.89 -5.88 -5.82
CA ALA A 99 -5.60 -6.83 -4.97
C ALA A 99 -6.03 -6.23 -3.61
N ILE A 100 -5.38 -5.16 -3.14
CA ILE A 100 -5.68 -4.52 -1.86
C ILE A 100 -6.33 -3.15 -2.08
N LEU A 101 -5.55 -2.15 -2.52
CA LEU A 101 -6.02 -0.75 -2.54
C LEU A 101 -7.17 -0.52 -3.53
N ASN A 102 -7.01 -0.91 -4.79
CA ASN A 102 -8.05 -0.75 -5.79
C ASN A 102 -9.28 -1.61 -5.49
N PHE A 103 -9.09 -2.79 -4.89
CA PHE A 103 -10.17 -3.67 -4.46
C PHE A 103 -11.07 -2.96 -3.43
N CYS A 104 -10.49 -2.18 -2.53
CA CYS A 104 -11.20 -1.40 -1.51
C CYS A 104 -11.71 -0.04 -2.01
N GLY A 105 -11.33 0.39 -3.22
CA GLY A 105 -11.78 1.65 -3.82
C GLY A 105 -10.76 2.79 -3.80
N ILE A 106 -9.57 2.56 -3.23
CA ILE A 106 -8.51 3.58 -3.21
C ILE A 106 -7.88 3.65 -4.60
N SER A 107 -8.06 4.77 -5.28
CA SER A 107 -7.57 5.03 -6.63
C SER A 107 -7.60 6.55 -6.92
N PRO A 108 -6.59 7.10 -7.60
CA PRO A 108 -5.43 6.44 -8.21
C PRO A 108 -4.38 5.99 -7.19
N VAL A 109 -3.60 4.96 -7.55
CA VAL A 109 -2.44 4.48 -6.79
C VAL A 109 -1.19 4.69 -7.64
N LYS A 110 -0.31 5.57 -7.19
CA LYS A 110 1.01 5.81 -7.80
C LYS A 110 2.07 4.98 -7.07
N ILE A 111 3.12 4.57 -7.79
CA ILE A 111 4.20 3.76 -7.23
C ILE A 111 5.54 4.31 -7.69
N SER A 112 6.41 4.61 -6.73
CA SER A 112 7.81 4.97 -6.96
C SER A 112 8.70 3.89 -6.33
N SER A 113 9.61 3.32 -7.14
CA SER A 113 10.51 2.24 -6.71
C SER A 113 11.93 2.75 -6.66
N PHE A 114 12.63 2.48 -5.58
CA PHE A 114 14.00 2.91 -5.33
C PHE A 114 14.90 1.71 -5.08
N GLY A 115 15.94 1.59 -5.90
CA GLY A 115 16.90 0.48 -5.79
C GLY A 115 17.98 0.53 -6.87
N PRO A 116 19.02 -0.28 -6.69
CA PRO A 116 19.35 -1.09 -5.51
C PRO A 116 19.82 -0.23 -4.32
N VAL A 117 19.21 -0.42 -3.14
CA VAL A 117 19.51 0.42 -1.96
C VAL A 117 20.89 0.11 -1.39
N LYS A 118 21.24 -1.18 -1.34
CA LYS A 118 22.51 -1.65 -0.75
C LYS A 118 23.76 -1.05 -1.38
N SER A 119 23.71 -0.73 -2.67
CA SER A 119 24.83 -0.17 -3.43
C SER A 119 24.64 1.31 -3.81
N ALA A 120 23.60 1.96 -3.29
CA ALA A 120 23.32 3.36 -3.60
C ALA A 120 24.37 4.29 -2.97
N SER A 121 24.87 5.24 -3.74
CA SER A 121 25.70 6.32 -3.23
C SER A 121 24.85 7.38 -2.52
N ASP A 122 25.48 8.21 -1.68
CA ASP A 122 24.80 9.34 -1.03
C ASP A 122 24.15 10.29 -2.04
N ILE A 123 24.80 10.50 -3.17
CA ILE A 123 24.26 11.32 -4.28
C ILE A 123 22.97 10.69 -4.83
N GLN A 124 22.94 9.38 -4.99
CA GLN A 124 21.76 8.67 -5.46
C GLN A 124 20.62 8.73 -4.45
N ILE A 125 20.92 8.54 -3.17
CA ILE A 125 19.93 8.65 -2.07
C ILE A 125 19.34 10.08 -2.04
N GLU A 126 20.20 11.11 -2.11
CA GLU A 126 19.72 12.50 -2.13
C GLU A 126 18.84 12.80 -3.35
N LYS A 127 19.14 12.21 -4.52
CA LYS A 127 18.30 12.31 -5.70
C LYS A 127 16.91 11.69 -5.46
N TRP A 128 16.85 10.52 -4.81
CA TRP A 128 15.58 9.88 -4.46
C TRP A 128 14.78 10.70 -3.45
N LEU A 129 15.43 11.24 -2.43
CA LEU A 129 14.78 12.11 -1.45
C LEU A 129 14.22 13.39 -2.08
N ARG A 130 14.93 13.99 -3.04
CA ARG A 130 14.40 15.13 -3.81
C ARG A 130 13.17 14.77 -4.62
N ALA A 131 13.16 13.60 -5.27
CA ALA A 131 11.99 13.12 -6.00
C ALA A 131 10.78 12.94 -5.08
N VAL A 132 10.98 12.33 -3.90
CA VAL A 132 9.91 12.16 -2.89
C VAL A 132 9.37 13.50 -2.40
N ARG A 133 10.25 14.46 -2.11
CA ARG A 133 9.83 15.83 -1.71
C ARG A 133 9.01 16.53 -2.79
N HIS A 134 9.41 16.36 -4.05
CA HIS A 134 8.68 16.92 -5.19
C HIS A 134 7.29 16.29 -5.33
N ASP A 135 7.20 14.96 -5.27
CA ASP A 135 5.91 14.25 -5.33
C ASP A 135 4.98 14.65 -4.18
N ALA A 136 5.51 14.76 -2.97
CA ALA A 136 4.75 15.18 -1.80
C ALA A 136 4.18 16.59 -1.95
N ALA A 137 4.97 17.54 -2.50
CA ALA A 137 4.51 18.91 -2.73
C ALA A 137 3.40 19.02 -3.79
N GLN A 138 3.26 18.03 -4.68
CA GLN A 138 2.20 18.00 -5.69
C GLN A 138 0.94 17.22 -5.24
N SER A 139 1.00 16.56 -4.10
CA SER A 139 -0.08 15.73 -3.57
C SER A 139 -0.96 16.45 -2.54
N VAL A 140 -0.67 17.72 -2.27
CA VAL A 140 -1.40 18.61 -1.34
C VAL A 140 -2.33 19.52 -2.13
#